data_d772559108390978d87bf983ecc65ab6
#
_entry.id   d772559108390978d87bf983ecc65ab6
#
_cell.length_a   1.000
_cell.length_b   1.000
_cell.length_c   1.000
_cell.angle_alpha   90.00
_cell.angle_beta   90.00
_cell.angle_gamma   90.00
#
_symmetry.space_group_name_H-M   'P 1'
#
loop_
_entity.id
_entity.type
_entity.pdbx_description
1 polymer ?
#
loop_
_entity_poly.entity_id
_entity_poly.type
_entity_poly.pdbx_seq_one_letter_code
_entity_poly.pdbx_strand_id
1 'polypeptide(L)'
;YPPRDVVVADGAAALRVRGFSVPGWAQSVDFEVRPGEILGFAGLVGAGRTELFEGLLGLRPASGSVDMRGQPVPGGKGWRSPGDAARHGLTYLSEDRKGKGLHVHFGLRQNLTLMALERYAQPWLQPEAERKALTDAVKDYGIRTGSLDVKASSLSGGNQQKLALAKVLQPQPKVVVLDEPTRGVDVGAKRDIYFLVQRLAREGLAVIVVSSELMELIGLCHRVAVMRAGQLVATLDAAHLTEEELIAHATGTADSPAAA
;
A
#
# COMPACT_ATOMS: atom_id res chain seq x y z
N TYR A 1 -9.40 -7.84 -14.45
CA TYR A 1 -8.50 -6.75 -14.03
C TYR A 1 -8.58 -5.61 -15.04
N PRO A 2 -8.39 -4.33 -14.62
CA PRO A 2 -8.30 -3.21 -15.55
C PRO A 2 -7.04 -3.32 -16.43
N PRO A 3 -7.05 -2.74 -17.66
CA PRO A 3 -5.87 -2.71 -18.53
C PRO A 3 -4.68 -2.00 -17.84
N ARG A 4 -3.45 -2.48 -18.11
CA ARG A 4 -2.20 -1.89 -17.58
C ARG A 4 -1.71 -0.76 -18.50
N ASP A 5 -2.54 0.27 -18.71
CA ASP A 5 -2.22 1.35 -19.64
C ASP A 5 -1.35 2.45 -19.00
N VAL A 6 -0.80 2.20 -17.82
CA VAL A 6 0.00 3.21 -17.11
C VAL A 6 1.42 3.18 -17.63
N VAL A 7 1.84 4.28 -18.22
CA VAL A 7 3.24 4.50 -18.56
C VAL A 7 3.97 4.86 -17.27
N VAL A 8 4.82 3.95 -16.80
CA VAL A 8 5.72 4.24 -15.67
C VAL A 8 6.70 5.31 -16.12
N ALA A 9 6.77 6.41 -15.40
CA ALA A 9 7.66 7.51 -15.75
C ALA A 9 9.13 7.06 -15.71
N ASP A 10 9.86 7.30 -16.79
CA ASP A 10 11.32 7.20 -16.79
C ASP A 10 11.88 8.31 -15.90
N GLY A 11 12.58 7.95 -14.83
CA GLY A 11 13.15 8.94 -13.93
C GLY A 11 13.54 8.40 -12.55
N ALA A 12 13.76 9.34 -11.63
CA ALA A 12 14.13 9.01 -10.26
C ALA A 12 13.03 8.22 -9.54
N ALA A 13 13.43 7.21 -8.78
CA ALA A 13 12.52 6.43 -7.95
C ALA A 13 11.73 7.33 -6.98
N ALA A 14 10.45 7.05 -6.77
CA ALA A 14 9.65 7.69 -5.74
C ALA A 14 10.08 7.23 -4.34
N LEU A 15 10.41 5.95 -4.22
CA LEU A 15 11.00 5.33 -3.02
C LEU A 15 12.10 4.38 -3.47
N ARG A 16 13.25 4.44 -2.81
CA ARG A 16 14.35 3.49 -2.96
C ARG A 16 14.80 2.99 -1.60
N VAL A 17 14.90 1.68 -1.48
CA VAL A 17 15.28 0.96 -0.26
C VAL A 17 16.49 0.09 -0.57
N ARG A 18 17.54 0.15 0.27
CA ARG A 18 18.79 -0.60 0.07
C ARG A 18 19.28 -1.23 1.35
N GLY A 19 19.69 -2.49 1.27
CA GLY A 19 20.23 -3.27 2.37
C GLY A 19 19.31 -3.30 3.59
N PHE A 20 17.99 -3.20 3.37
CA PHE A 20 17.04 -3.01 4.46
C PHE A 20 16.76 -4.31 5.18
N SER A 21 16.93 -4.27 6.49
CA SER A 21 16.78 -5.46 7.35
C SER A 21 15.89 -5.16 8.54
N VAL A 22 15.01 -6.11 8.84
CA VAL A 22 14.16 -6.14 10.03
C VAL A 22 14.48 -7.42 10.77
N PRO A 23 15.06 -7.37 11.97
CA PRO A 23 15.51 -8.57 12.70
C PRO A 23 14.44 -9.65 12.80
N GLY A 24 14.78 -10.85 12.37
CA GLY A 24 13.87 -12.01 12.37
C GLY A 24 12.88 -12.08 11.19
N TRP A 25 12.78 -11.04 10.32
CA TRP A 25 11.75 -10.96 9.30
C TRP A 25 12.25 -10.62 7.91
N ALA A 26 13.19 -9.68 7.77
CA ALA A 26 13.73 -9.29 6.48
C ALA A 26 15.24 -9.09 6.57
N GLN A 27 15.97 -9.50 5.55
CA GLN A 27 17.42 -9.47 5.49
C GLN A 27 17.91 -8.87 4.18
N SER A 28 18.58 -7.71 4.25
CA SER A 28 19.25 -7.04 3.14
C SER A 28 18.36 -6.89 1.90
N VAL A 29 17.14 -6.37 2.08
CA VAL A 29 16.17 -6.20 1.00
C VAL A 29 16.46 -4.91 0.23
N ASP A 30 16.55 -5.04 -1.11
CA ASP A 30 16.75 -3.93 -2.04
C ASP A 30 15.57 -3.86 -3.01
N PHE A 31 14.91 -2.70 -3.07
CA PHE A 31 13.88 -2.44 -4.08
C PHE A 31 13.70 -0.95 -4.34
N GLU A 32 13.06 -0.64 -5.46
CA GLU A 32 12.62 0.70 -5.78
C GLU A 32 11.25 0.67 -6.46
N VAL A 33 10.48 1.73 -6.26
CA VAL A 33 9.23 1.99 -6.97
C VAL A 33 9.25 3.38 -7.57
N ARG A 34 8.74 3.51 -8.80
CA ARG A 34 8.71 4.76 -9.57
C ARG A 34 7.34 5.45 -9.49
N PRO A 35 7.27 6.76 -9.73
CA PRO A 35 5.98 7.44 -9.89
C PRO A 35 5.13 6.77 -10.98
N GLY A 36 3.85 6.53 -10.68
CA GLY A 36 2.94 5.84 -11.59
C GLY A 36 3.10 4.32 -11.65
N GLU A 37 4.07 3.75 -10.94
CA GLU A 37 4.27 2.31 -10.88
C GLU A 37 3.41 1.66 -9.80
N ILE A 38 2.89 0.47 -10.11
CA ILE A 38 2.30 -0.45 -9.15
C ILE A 38 3.27 -1.62 -9.00
N LEU A 39 3.96 -1.69 -7.86
CA LEU A 39 4.89 -2.76 -7.50
C LEU A 39 4.22 -3.76 -6.55
N GLY A 40 4.12 -5.02 -6.96
CA GLY A 40 3.59 -6.09 -6.13
C GLY A 40 4.64 -6.71 -5.22
N PHE A 41 4.24 -7.16 -4.04
CA PHE A 41 5.05 -8.01 -3.15
C PHE A 41 4.36 -9.35 -2.95
N ALA A 42 4.93 -10.40 -3.54
CA ALA A 42 4.51 -11.78 -3.40
C ALA A 42 5.37 -12.52 -2.36
N GLY A 43 4.87 -13.64 -1.85
CA GLY A 43 5.59 -14.53 -0.95
C GLY A 43 4.63 -15.37 -0.11
N LEU A 44 5.12 -16.45 0.46
CA LEU A 44 4.34 -17.28 1.37
C LEU A 44 4.05 -16.54 2.69
N VAL A 45 3.09 -17.05 3.45
CA VAL A 45 2.83 -16.57 4.82
C VAL A 45 4.12 -16.68 5.65
N GLY A 46 4.47 -15.59 6.34
CA GLY A 46 5.71 -15.52 7.11
C GLY A 46 6.97 -15.18 6.28
N ALA A 47 6.83 -14.84 5.00
CA ALA A 47 7.97 -14.41 4.17
C ALA A 47 8.56 -13.04 4.58
N GLY A 48 7.94 -12.31 5.52
CA GLY A 48 8.44 -11.04 6.03
C GLY A 48 7.94 -9.80 5.27
N ARG A 49 6.93 -9.95 4.41
CA ARG A 49 6.40 -8.84 3.58
C ARG A 49 5.84 -7.69 4.40
N THR A 50 4.87 -7.96 5.27
CA THR A 50 4.24 -6.96 6.16
C THR A 50 5.27 -6.36 7.11
N GLU A 51 6.13 -7.18 7.69
CA GLU A 51 7.15 -6.76 8.66
C GLU A 51 8.22 -5.87 8.02
N LEU A 52 8.54 -6.07 6.75
CA LEU A 52 9.41 -5.18 5.97
C LEU A 52 8.86 -3.75 5.97
N PHE A 53 7.56 -3.58 5.67
CA PHE A 53 6.92 -2.27 5.66
C PHE A 53 6.66 -1.72 7.06
N GLU A 54 6.38 -2.56 8.06
CA GLU A 54 6.33 -2.14 9.46
C GLU A 54 7.70 -1.61 9.92
N GLY A 55 8.81 -2.21 9.47
CA GLY A 55 10.16 -1.70 9.71
C GLY A 55 10.38 -0.33 9.06
N LEU A 56 10.00 -0.16 7.79
CA LEU A 56 10.07 1.13 7.08
C LEU A 56 9.32 2.24 7.81
N LEU A 57 8.16 1.92 8.39
CA LEU A 57 7.30 2.85 9.12
C LEU A 57 7.75 3.12 10.56
N GLY A 58 8.85 2.52 11.02
CA GLY A 58 9.34 2.65 12.39
C GLY A 58 8.51 1.91 13.44
N LEU A 59 7.67 0.96 13.04
CA LEU A 59 6.91 0.09 13.93
C LEU A 59 7.73 -1.09 14.45
N ARG A 60 8.84 -1.40 13.77
CA ARG A 60 9.82 -2.42 14.16
C ARG A 60 11.24 -1.87 14.07
N PRO A 61 12.18 -2.36 14.88
CA PRO A 61 13.61 -2.07 14.69
C PRO A 61 14.04 -2.46 13.27
N ALA A 62 14.77 -1.58 12.61
CA ALA A 62 15.25 -1.81 11.26
C ALA A 62 16.61 -1.16 11.05
N SER A 63 17.32 -1.61 10.01
CA SER A 63 18.57 -1.04 9.51
C SER A 63 18.58 -1.02 8.00
N GLY A 64 19.42 -0.21 7.39
CA GLY A 64 19.52 -0.07 5.95
C GLY A 64 19.50 1.39 5.52
N SER A 65 19.18 1.63 4.25
CA SER A 65 19.13 2.98 3.67
C SER A 65 17.81 3.17 2.92
N VAL A 66 17.17 4.31 3.13
CA VAL A 66 15.90 4.68 2.50
C VAL A 66 16.01 6.07 1.91
N ASP A 67 15.68 6.19 0.63
CA ASP A 67 15.58 7.45 -0.09
C ASP A 67 14.15 7.67 -0.55
N MET A 68 13.63 8.87 -0.32
CA MET A 68 12.35 9.34 -0.83
C MET A 68 12.60 10.43 -1.87
N ARG A 69 12.27 10.16 -3.14
CA ARG A 69 12.46 11.10 -4.26
C ARG A 69 13.90 11.64 -4.37
N GLY A 70 14.90 10.78 -4.16
CA GLY A 70 16.30 11.14 -4.22
C GLY A 70 16.84 11.87 -2.98
N GLN A 71 16.04 11.99 -1.93
CA GLN A 71 16.45 12.55 -0.64
C GLN A 71 16.52 11.45 0.42
N PRO A 72 17.66 11.30 1.11
CA PRO A 72 17.78 10.34 2.19
C PRO A 72 16.73 10.63 3.29
N VAL A 73 16.09 9.60 3.78
CA VAL A 73 15.20 9.72 4.94
C VAL A 73 16.04 10.04 6.18
N PRO A 74 15.63 11.02 7.02
CA PRO A 74 16.38 11.40 8.21
C PRO A 74 16.66 10.21 9.13
N GLY A 75 17.98 9.94 9.38
CA GLY A 75 18.42 8.78 10.16
C GLY A 75 18.70 7.52 9.34
N GLY A 76 18.41 7.50 8.04
CA GLY A 76 18.80 6.45 7.08
C GLY A 76 18.10 5.08 7.24
N LYS A 77 17.36 4.86 8.31
CA LYS A 77 16.85 3.54 8.73
C LYS A 77 15.34 3.34 8.55
N GLY A 78 14.68 4.18 7.77
CA GLY A 78 13.24 4.30 7.73
C GLY A 78 12.74 5.46 8.60
N TRP A 79 11.43 5.58 8.74
CA TRP A 79 10.81 6.66 9.49
C TRP A 79 10.71 6.32 10.98
N ARG A 80 10.49 7.35 11.81
CA ARG A 80 10.36 7.18 13.28
C ARG A 80 8.99 6.66 13.68
N SER A 81 7.98 6.91 12.85
CA SER A 81 6.59 6.49 13.08
C SER A 81 5.79 6.59 11.77
N PRO A 82 4.62 5.95 11.68
CA PRO A 82 3.71 6.11 10.54
C PRO A 82 3.31 7.58 10.26
N GLY A 83 3.13 8.39 11.31
CA GLY A 83 2.85 9.82 11.17
C GLY A 83 4.03 10.60 10.59
N ASP A 84 5.27 10.22 10.94
CA ASP A 84 6.47 10.79 10.35
C ASP A 84 6.59 10.40 8.87
N ALA A 85 6.35 9.13 8.53
CA ALA A 85 6.30 8.65 7.15
C ALA A 85 5.27 9.41 6.31
N ALA A 86 4.07 9.62 6.85
CA ALA A 86 3.00 10.34 6.16
C ALA A 86 3.38 11.79 5.86
N ARG A 87 4.03 12.51 6.78
CA ARG A 87 4.54 13.87 6.54
C ARG A 87 5.60 13.93 5.45
N HIS A 88 6.37 12.85 5.27
CA HIS A 88 7.36 12.74 4.20
C HIS A 88 6.81 12.12 2.91
N GLY A 89 5.53 11.81 2.86
CA GLY A 89 4.83 11.36 1.66
C GLY A 89 4.71 9.84 1.47
N LEU A 90 4.94 9.04 2.52
CA LEU A 90 4.65 7.61 2.53
C LEU A 90 3.48 7.31 3.46
N THR A 91 2.45 6.64 2.95
CA THR A 91 1.34 6.13 3.77
C THR A 91 1.17 4.64 3.62
N TYR A 92 0.50 4.02 4.59
CA TYR A 92 0.34 2.58 4.66
C TYR A 92 -1.09 2.21 5.06
N LEU A 93 -1.69 1.32 4.30
CA LEU A 93 -2.95 0.65 4.62
C LEU A 93 -2.64 -0.75 5.16
N SER A 94 -2.97 -1.00 6.42
CA SER A 94 -2.76 -2.30 7.07
C SER A 94 -3.79 -3.34 6.62
N GLU A 95 -3.38 -4.60 6.56
CA GLU A 95 -4.29 -5.75 6.37
C GLU A 95 -5.37 -5.82 7.46
N ASP A 96 -5.05 -5.42 8.68
CA ASP A 96 -5.99 -5.36 9.81
C ASP A 96 -6.83 -4.08 9.74
N ARG A 97 -7.81 -4.10 8.84
CA ARG A 97 -8.72 -2.97 8.63
C ARG A 97 -9.44 -2.53 9.90
N LYS A 98 -9.90 -3.47 10.71
CA LYS A 98 -10.75 -3.18 11.88
C LYS A 98 -9.96 -2.79 13.13
N GLY A 99 -8.75 -3.31 13.29
CA GLY A 99 -7.89 -3.00 14.44
C GLY A 99 -6.96 -1.83 14.19
N LYS A 100 -6.38 -1.73 12.97
CA LYS A 100 -5.36 -0.73 12.63
C LYS A 100 -5.82 0.26 11.54
N GLY A 101 -6.66 -0.18 10.61
CA GLY A 101 -7.05 0.62 9.43
C GLY A 101 -8.13 1.66 9.74
N LEU A 102 -9.19 1.31 10.44
CA LEU A 102 -10.33 2.18 10.76
C LEU A 102 -10.70 2.12 12.24
N HIS A 103 -11.10 3.26 12.76
CA HIS A 103 -11.80 3.34 14.04
C HIS A 103 -13.29 3.07 13.81
N VAL A 104 -13.70 1.81 13.82
CA VAL A 104 -15.03 1.37 13.36
C VAL A 104 -16.20 2.01 14.13
N HIS A 105 -15.98 2.44 15.37
CA HIS A 105 -16.97 3.11 16.21
C HIS A 105 -17.03 4.64 16.00
N PHE A 106 -16.10 5.20 15.23
CA PHE A 106 -16.10 6.62 14.87
C PHE A 106 -16.89 6.84 13.58
N GLY A 107 -17.34 8.08 13.38
CA GLY A 107 -17.99 8.51 12.15
C GLY A 107 -17.06 8.46 10.93
N LEU A 108 -17.67 8.54 9.75
CA LEU A 108 -16.90 8.50 8.48
C LEU A 108 -15.94 9.69 8.39
N ARG A 109 -16.38 10.88 8.79
CA ARG A 109 -15.60 12.11 8.76
C ARG A 109 -14.33 12.00 9.60
N GLN A 110 -14.46 11.61 10.86
CA GLN A 110 -13.31 11.45 11.76
C GLN A 110 -12.32 10.39 11.23
N ASN A 111 -12.83 9.28 10.71
CA ASN A 111 -11.96 8.28 10.08
C ASN A 111 -11.19 8.84 8.91
N LEU A 112 -11.85 9.58 8.02
CA LEU A 112 -11.23 10.10 6.81
C LEU A 112 -10.11 11.09 7.13
N THR A 113 -10.37 12.06 8.02
CA THR A 113 -9.49 13.22 8.21
C THR A 113 -8.41 13.03 9.25
N LEU A 114 -8.49 11.97 10.07
CA LEU A 114 -7.59 11.75 11.20
C LEU A 114 -6.09 11.77 10.84
N MET A 115 -5.71 11.19 9.70
CA MET A 115 -4.31 11.13 9.26
C MET A 115 -3.80 12.46 8.66
N ALA A 116 -4.68 13.39 8.38
CA ALA A 116 -4.38 14.68 7.77
C ALA A 116 -5.02 15.84 8.55
N LEU A 117 -5.18 15.68 9.85
CA LEU A 117 -5.93 16.64 10.69
C LEU A 117 -5.36 18.04 10.62
N GLU A 118 -4.05 18.20 10.46
CA GLU A 118 -3.38 19.50 10.30
C GLU A 118 -3.90 20.30 9.09
N ARG A 119 -4.46 19.65 8.08
CA ARG A 119 -5.07 20.30 6.91
C ARG A 119 -6.44 20.91 7.22
N TYR A 120 -7.07 20.45 8.29
CA TYR A 120 -8.43 20.82 8.69
C TYR A 120 -8.47 21.61 10.00
N ALA A 121 -7.29 21.88 10.61
CA ALA A 121 -7.15 22.58 11.87
C ALA A 121 -6.17 23.77 11.73
N GLN A 122 -6.65 24.91 11.22
CA GLN A 122 -5.85 26.11 11.00
C GLN A 122 -6.62 27.38 11.41
N PRO A 123 -6.44 27.94 12.62
CA PRO A 123 -5.80 27.33 13.81
C PRO A 123 -6.72 26.38 14.57
N TRP A 124 -8.03 26.40 14.26
CA TRP A 124 -9.06 25.59 14.88
C TRP A 124 -9.60 24.57 13.88
N LEU A 125 -10.11 23.47 14.41
CA LEU A 125 -10.76 22.44 13.60
C LEU A 125 -11.91 23.06 12.79
N GLN A 126 -11.95 22.75 11.49
CA GLN A 126 -12.94 23.28 10.54
C GLN A 126 -13.89 22.16 10.10
N PRO A 127 -15.01 21.94 10.83
CA PRO A 127 -15.93 20.82 10.54
C PRO A 127 -16.52 20.84 9.14
N GLU A 128 -16.73 22.02 8.57
CA GLU A 128 -17.27 22.17 7.21
C GLU A 128 -16.24 21.74 6.15
N ALA A 129 -14.96 22.04 6.36
CA ALA A 129 -13.88 21.57 5.47
C ALA A 129 -13.75 20.05 5.53
N GLU A 130 -13.83 19.44 6.71
CA GLU A 130 -13.84 17.99 6.88
C GLU A 130 -15.09 17.36 6.24
N ARG A 131 -16.27 17.99 6.37
CA ARG A 131 -17.51 17.49 5.77
C ARG A 131 -17.45 17.55 4.24
N LYS A 132 -16.90 18.61 3.69
CA LYS A 132 -16.64 18.72 2.25
C LYS A 132 -15.70 17.62 1.78
N ALA A 133 -14.57 17.41 2.48
CA ALA A 133 -13.62 16.36 2.15
C ALA A 133 -14.26 14.96 2.18
N LEU A 134 -15.16 14.69 3.14
CA LEU A 134 -15.92 13.45 3.20
C LEU A 134 -16.88 13.32 2.01
N THR A 135 -17.58 14.37 1.64
CA THR A 135 -18.49 14.36 0.49
C THR A 135 -17.74 14.07 -0.79
N ASP A 136 -16.60 14.73 -1.00
CA ASP A 136 -15.73 14.51 -2.16
C ASP A 136 -15.20 13.06 -2.16
N ALA A 137 -14.70 12.57 -1.02
CA ALA A 137 -14.19 11.19 -0.90
C ALA A 137 -15.26 10.13 -1.15
N VAL A 138 -16.47 10.31 -0.64
CA VAL A 138 -17.60 9.39 -0.88
C VAL A 138 -17.88 9.24 -2.37
N LYS A 139 -17.83 10.35 -3.11
CA LYS A 139 -18.01 10.37 -4.57
C LYS A 139 -16.82 9.76 -5.29
N ASP A 140 -15.61 10.22 -4.97
CA ASP A 140 -14.39 9.87 -5.71
C ASP A 140 -13.98 8.41 -5.54
N TYR A 141 -14.20 7.85 -4.35
CA TYR A 141 -13.90 6.46 -4.03
C TYR A 141 -15.11 5.53 -4.17
N GLY A 142 -16.27 6.06 -4.56
CA GLY A 142 -17.49 5.29 -4.74
C GLY A 142 -17.94 4.60 -3.44
N ILE A 143 -17.84 5.28 -2.30
CA ILE A 143 -18.29 4.75 -1.00
C ILE A 143 -19.80 4.82 -0.95
N ARG A 144 -20.44 3.66 -0.81
CA ARG A 144 -21.91 3.59 -0.69
C ARG A 144 -22.29 3.70 0.78
N THR A 145 -23.02 4.77 1.12
CA THR A 145 -23.54 5.03 2.46
C THR A 145 -24.92 5.68 2.37
N GLY A 146 -25.82 5.35 3.31
CA GLY A 146 -27.13 5.99 3.39
C GLY A 146 -27.10 7.40 3.99
N SER A 147 -26.03 7.74 4.75
CA SER A 147 -25.80 9.05 5.34
C SER A 147 -24.32 9.26 5.59
N LEU A 148 -23.87 10.51 5.60
CA LEU A 148 -22.49 10.88 5.95
C LEU A 148 -22.25 10.85 7.48
N ASP A 149 -23.30 10.86 8.27
CA ASP A 149 -23.25 10.97 9.73
C ASP A 149 -23.32 9.62 10.44
N VAL A 150 -23.11 8.52 9.70
CA VAL A 150 -23.08 7.16 10.26
C VAL A 150 -21.70 6.77 10.78
N LYS A 151 -21.63 5.74 11.60
CA LYS A 151 -20.37 5.13 12.04
C LYS A 151 -19.78 4.26 10.93
N ALA A 152 -18.47 4.12 10.90
CA ALA A 152 -17.80 3.26 9.93
C ALA A 152 -18.22 1.79 10.07
N SER A 153 -18.63 1.35 11.26
CA SER A 153 -19.15 0.00 11.51
C SER A 153 -20.42 -0.33 10.74
N SER A 154 -21.21 0.67 10.32
CA SER A 154 -22.44 0.46 9.56
C SER A 154 -22.21 0.22 8.06
N LEU A 155 -21.02 0.47 7.57
CA LEU A 155 -20.65 0.23 6.18
C LEU A 155 -20.41 -1.27 5.91
N SER A 156 -20.70 -1.71 4.68
CA SER A 156 -20.27 -3.03 4.22
C SER A 156 -18.74 -3.13 4.19
N GLY A 157 -18.21 -4.36 4.21
CA GLY A 157 -16.75 -4.60 4.18
C GLY A 157 -16.04 -3.86 3.04
N GLY A 158 -16.59 -3.89 1.83
CA GLY A 158 -16.03 -3.18 0.68
C GLY A 158 -16.06 -1.67 0.84
N ASN A 159 -17.12 -1.09 1.41
CA ASN A 159 -17.18 0.36 1.67
C ASN A 159 -16.28 0.79 2.83
N GLN A 160 -16.10 -0.05 3.85
CA GLN A 160 -15.08 0.18 4.87
C GLN A 160 -13.67 0.21 4.26
N GLN A 161 -13.38 -0.70 3.33
CA GLN A 161 -12.08 -0.73 2.64
C GLN A 161 -11.84 0.51 1.79
N LYS A 162 -12.85 0.96 1.05
CA LYS A 162 -12.79 2.22 0.30
C LYS A 162 -12.59 3.44 1.21
N LEU A 163 -13.24 3.48 2.38
CA LEU A 163 -13.02 4.52 3.38
C LEU A 163 -11.59 4.48 3.94
N ALA A 164 -11.05 3.29 4.21
CA ALA A 164 -9.67 3.12 4.69
C ALA A 164 -8.65 3.56 3.64
N LEU A 165 -8.88 3.25 2.36
CA LEU A 165 -8.08 3.77 1.24
C LEU A 165 -8.17 5.30 1.17
N ALA A 166 -9.36 5.88 1.21
CA ALA A 166 -9.55 7.32 1.20
C ALA A 166 -8.80 8.00 2.37
N LYS A 167 -8.84 7.41 3.57
CA LYS A 167 -8.12 7.88 4.76
C LYS A 167 -6.61 7.96 4.54
N VAL A 168 -5.97 6.90 4.04
CA VAL A 168 -4.50 6.89 3.86
C VAL A 168 -4.05 7.77 2.70
N LEU A 169 -4.95 8.21 1.84
CA LEU A 169 -4.69 9.13 0.74
C LEU A 169 -4.93 10.61 1.11
N GLN A 170 -5.56 10.91 2.25
CA GLN A 170 -5.80 12.29 2.70
C GLN A 170 -4.51 13.11 2.91
N PRO A 171 -3.38 12.54 3.41
CA PRO A 171 -2.12 13.25 3.49
C PRO A 171 -1.50 13.61 2.12
N GLN A 172 -2.09 13.19 1.01
CA GLN A 172 -1.57 13.35 -0.36
C GLN A 172 -0.16 12.73 -0.52
N PRO A 173 -0.02 11.43 -0.25
CA PRO A 173 1.26 10.76 -0.31
C PRO A 173 1.83 10.76 -1.72
N LYS A 174 3.13 10.48 -1.85
CA LYS A 174 3.82 10.19 -3.10
C LYS A 174 3.99 8.70 -3.32
N VAL A 175 3.98 7.95 -2.22
CA VAL A 175 4.01 6.49 -2.20
C VAL A 175 2.95 6.01 -1.23
N VAL A 176 2.15 5.02 -1.65
CA VAL A 176 1.22 4.32 -0.75
C VAL A 176 1.51 2.83 -0.77
N VAL A 177 1.56 2.23 0.40
CA VAL A 177 1.64 0.77 0.58
C VAL A 177 0.26 0.27 0.96
N LEU A 178 -0.25 -0.69 0.21
CA LEU A 178 -1.54 -1.34 0.39
C LEU A 178 -1.29 -2.80 0.77
N ASP A 179 -1.47 -3.13 2.05
CA ASP A 179 -1.28 -4.48 2.55
C ASP A 179 -2.62 -5.22 2.58
N GLU A 180 -2.73 -6.27 1.77
CA GLU A 180 -3.94 -7.07 1.54
C GLU A 180 -5.18 -6.20 1.24
N PRO A 181 -5.14 -5.30 0.22
CA PRO A 181 -6.17 -4.27 0.02
C PRO A 181 -7.56 -4.83 -0.31
N THR A 182 -7.65 -6.07 -0.74
CA THR A 182 -8.93 -6.70 -1.13
C THR A 182 -9.35 -7.84 -0.21
N ARG A 183 -8.61 -8.07 0.88
CA ARG A 183 -8.92 -9.15 1.82
C ARG A 183 -10.26 -8.94 2.51
N GLY A 184 -11.11 -9.97 2.47
CA GLY A 184 -12.41 -9.96 3.14
C GLY A 184 -13.43 -8.99 2.53
N VAL A 185 -13.30 -8.67 1.24
CA VAL A 185 -14.29 -7.90 0.48
C VAL A 185 -14.92 -8.76 -0.62
N ASP A 186 -16.12 -8.41 -1.03
CA ASP A 186 -16.81 -9.09 -2.12
C ASP A 186 -16.19 -8.80 -3.50
N VAL A 187 -16.50 -9.63 -4.50
CA VAL A 187 -15.94 -9.56 -5.86
C VAL A 187 -16.17 -8.20 -6.52
N GLY A 188 -17.34 -7.60 -6.30
CA GLY A 188 -17.67 -6.29 -6.85
C GLY A 188 -16.80 -5.19 -6.26
N ALA A 189 -16.60 -5.22 -4.93
CA ALA A 189 -15.74 -4.28 -4.25
C ALA A 189 -14.25 -4.50 -4.60
N LYS A 190 -13.78 -5.74 -4.79
CA LYS A 190 -12.43 -6.02 -5.30
C LYS A 190 -12.19 -5.30 -6.63
N ARG A 191 -13.11 -5.47 -7.57
CA ARG A 191 -13.03 -4.82 -8.88
C ARG A 191 -12.94 -3.29 -8.75
N ASP A 192 -13.78 -2.67 -7.93
CA ASP A 192 -13.76 -1.23 -7.71
C ASP A 192 -12.40 -0.76 -7.16
N ILE A 193 -11.80 -1.54 -6.23
CA ILE A 193 -10.48 -1.25 -5.66
C ILE A 193 -9.38 -1.34 -6.72
N TYR A 194 -9.42 -2.33 -7.62
CA TYR A 194 -8.45 -2.44 -8.70
C TYR A 194 -8.50 -1.23 -9.65
N PHE A 195 -9.69 -0.80 -10.04
CA PHE A 195 -9.83 0.41 -10.85
C PHE A 195 -9.34 1.66 -10.13
N LEU A 196 -9.57 1.76 -8.82
CA LEU A 196 -9.09 2.85 -8.00
C LEU A 196 -7.55 2.86 -7.96
N VAL A 197 -6.91 1.73 -7.69
CA VAL A 197 -5.43 1.61 -7.66
C VAL A 197 -4.82 1.99 -9.01
N GLN A 198 -5.39 1.53 -10.11
CA GLN A 198 -4.95 1.90 -11.45
C GLN A 198 -5.11 3.40 -11.73
N ARG A 199 -6.22 4.01 -11.32
CA ARG A 199 -6.43 5.45 -11.44
C ARG A 199 -5.37 6.24 -10.67
N LEU A 200 -5.11 5.88 -9.42
CA LEU A 200 -4.09 6.53 -8.59
C LEU A 200 -2.69 6.45 -9.23
N ALA A 201 -2.34 5.30 -9.79
CA ALA A 201 -1.09 5.15 -10.52
C ALA A 201 -1.03 6.06 -11.77
N ARG A 202 -2.12 6.15 -12.55
CA ARG A 202 -2.22 7.09 -13.68
C ARG A 202 -2.06 8.56 -13.27
N GLU A 203 -2.48 8.90 -12.07
CA GLU A 203 -2.31 10.23 -11.48
C GLU A 203 -0.87 10.46 -10.96
N GLY A 204 0.04 9.49 -11.14
CA GLY A 204 1.46 9.58 -10.80
C GLY A 204 1.82 9.10 -9.40
N LEU A 205 0.87 8.53 -8.64
CA LEU A 205 1.15 7.93 -7.34
C LEU A 205 1.94 6.62 -7.53
N ALA A 206 3.04 6.44 -6.79
CA ALA A 206 3.68 5.15 -6.68
C ALA A 206 2.90 4.27 -5.70
N VAL A 207 2.50 3.08 -6.15
CA VAL A 207 1.68 2.16 -5.35
C VAL A 207 2.45 0.87 -5.12
N ILE A 208 2.53 0.44 -3.87
CA ILE A 208 3.04 -0.88 -3.49
C ILE A 208 1.85 -1.70 -3.02
N VAL A 209 1.67 -2.89 -3.59
CA VAL A 209 0.60 -3.83 -3.23
C VAL A 209 1.23 -5.08 -2.63
N VAL A 210 0.96 -5.34 -1.36
CA VAL A 210 1.31 -6.61 -0.71
C VAL A 210 0.07 -7.50 -0.75
N SER A 211 0.16 -8.67 -1.35
CA SER A 211 -0.99 -9.58 -1.44
C SER A 211 -0.56 -11.06 -1.36
N SER A 212 -1.39 -11.85 -0.72
CA SER A 212 -1.31 -13.32 -0.74
C SER A 212 -2.01 -13.93 -1.96
N GLU A 213 -2.84 -13.14 -2.67
CA GLU A 213 -3.51 -13.57 -3.89
C GLU A 213 -2.60 -13.30 -5.10
N LEU A 214 -1.88 -14.31 -5.59
CA LEU A 214 -0.89 -14.17 -6.68
C LEU A 214 -1.52 -13.61 -7.96
N MET A 215 -2.73 -14.05 -8.30
CA MET A 215 -3.47 -13.56 -9.45
C MET A 215 -3.84 -12.08 -9.34
N GLU A 216 -4.01 -11.54 -8.12
CA GLU A 216 -4.19 -10.11 -7.92
C GLU A 216 -2.92 -9.34 -8.34
N LEU A 217 -1.76 -9.80 -7.91
CA LEU A 217 -0.47 -9.17 -8.26
C LEU A 217 -0.21 -9.25 -9.77
N ILE A 218 -0.41 -10.41 -10.38
CA ILE A 218 -0.25 -10.61 -11.83
C ILE A 218 -1.19 -9.68 -12.61
N GLY A 219 -2.45 -9.54 -12.17
CA GLY A 219 -3.45 -8.75 -12.88
C GLY A 219 -3.33 -7.24 -12.68
N LEU A 220 -2.74 -6.79 -11.57
CA LEU A 220 -2.75 -5.38 -11.16
C LEU A 220 -1.39 -4.69 -11.29
N CYS A 221 -0.29 -5.40 -11.01
CA CYS A 221 1.04 -4.79 -10.87
C CYS A 221 1.80 -4.70 -12.20
N HIS A 222 2.77 -3.78 -12.28
CA HIS A 222 3.72 -3.71 -13.39
C HIS A 222 4.88 -4.68 -13.18
N ARG A 223 5.41 -4.74 -11.95
CA ARG A 223 6.42 -5.70 -11.52
C ARG A 223 6.00 -6.35 -10.21
N VAL A 224 6.49 -7.56 -9.97
CA VAL A 224 6.26 -8.29 -8.73
C VAL A 224 7.59 -8.67 -8.10
N ALA A 225 7.83 -8.18 -6.89
CA ALA A 225 8.93 -8.55 -6.02
C ALA A 225 8.53 -9.79 -5.22
N VAL A 226 9.33 -10.83 -5.24
CA VAL A 226 9.05 -12.09 -4.54
C VAL A 226 9.93 -12.21 -3.31
N MET A 227 9.30 -12.33 -2.15
CA MET A 227 9.98 -12.57 -0.88
C MET A 227 9.89 -14.04 -0.48
N ARG A 228 11.02 -14.58 -0.04
CA ARG A 228 11.15 -15.94 0.50
C ARG A 228 12.07 -15.91 1.71
N ALA A 229 11.57 -16.39 2.86
CA ALA A 229 12.35 -16.48 4.11
C ALA A 229 13.09 -15.17 4.48
N GLY A 230 12.42 -14.04 4.33
CA GLY A 230 12.96 -12.72 4.65
C GLY A 230 13.87 -12.10 3.59
N GLN A 231 14.10 -12.75 2.47
CA GLN A 231 14.92 -12.23 1.37
C GLN A 231 14.07 -11.89 0.15
N LEU A 232 14.44 -10.86 -0.58
CA LEU A 232 13.90 -10.58 -1.90
C LEU A 232 14.69 -11.43 -2.91
N VAL A 233 14.03 -12.47 -3.44
CA VAL A 233 14.68 -13.46 -4.31
C VAL A 233 14.54 -13.17 -5.80
N ALA A 234 13.51 -12.43 -6.20
CA ALA A 234 13.28 -12.03 -7.59
C ALA A 234 12.46 -10.74 -7.68
N THR A 235 12.62 -10.01 -8.77
CA THR A 235 11.68 -8.95 -9.20
C THR A 235 11.37 -9.20 -10.67
N LEU A 236 10.11 -9.53 -10.95
CA LEU A 236 9.65 -10.04 -12.24
C LEU A 236 8.71 -9.03 -12.91
N ASP A 237 8.80 -8.90 -14.24
CA ASP A 237 7.82 -8.14 -15.01
C ASP A 237 6.49 -8.90 -15.03
N ALA A 238 5.41 -8.24 -14.68
CA ALA A 238 4.11 -8.88 -14.59
C ALA A 238 3.41 -9.06 -15.96
N ALA A 239 3.98 -8.54 -17.07
CA ALA A 239 3.32 -8.60 -18.38
C ALA A 239 3.13 -10.04 -18.90
N HIS A 240 4.09 -10.92 -18.61
CA HIS A 240 4.08 -12.33 -19.05
C HIS A 240 4.17 -13.31 -17.89
N LEU A 241 4.03 -12.82 -16.67
CA LEU A 241 4.20 -13.58 -15.44
C LEU A 241 3.05 -14.57 -15.23
N THR A 242 3.36 -15.79 -14.89
CA THR A 242 2.40 -16.84 -14.54
C THR A 242 2.35 -17.09 -13.04
N GLU A 243 1.27 -17.70 -12.58
CA GLU A 243 1.14 -18.07 -11.16
C GLU A 243 2.17 -19.12 -10.77
N GLU A 244 2.46 -20.07 -11.67
CA GLU A 244 3.45 -21.12 -11.48
C GLU A 244 4.87 -20.55 -11.28
N GLU A 245 5.25 -19.54 -12.07
CA GLU A 245 6.54 -18.86 -11.91
C GLU A 245 6.65 -18.16 -10.56
N LEU A 246 5.59 -17.45 -10.13
CA LEU A 246 5.58 -16.83 -8.79
C LEU A 246 5.70 -17.87 -7.67
N ILE A 247 4.97 -18.98 -7.77
CA ILE A 247 5.05 -20.08 -6.80
C ILE A 247 6.46 -20.65 -6.79
N ALA A 248 7.05 -20.90 -7.95
CA ALA A 248 8.41 -21.47 -8.06
C ALA A 248 9.45 -20.57 -7.35
N HIS A 249 9.39 -19.26 -7.53
CA HIS A 249 10.27 -18.33 -6.81
C HIS A 249 9.96 -18.27 -5.30
N ALA A 250 8.69 -18.24 -4.92
CA ALA A 250 8.27 -18.17 -3.52
C ALA A 250 8.62 -19.43 -2.72
N THR A 251 8.66 -20.60 -3.37
CA THR A 251 9.00 -21.89 -2.76
C THR A 251 10.48 -22.27 -2.92
N GLY A 252 11.19 -21.65 -3.87
CA GLY A 252 12.59 -21.97 -4.17
C GLY A 252 12.77 -23.10 -5.19
N THR A 253 11.71 -23.57 -5.84
CA THR A 253 11.80 -24.59 -6.89
C THR A 253 12.31 -24.02 -8.22
N ALA A 254 12.25 -22.70 -8.42
CA ALA A 254 12.85 -22.02 -9.57
C ALA A 254 14.38 -22.16 -9.62
N ASP A 255 15.05 -22.37 -8.48
CA ASP A 255 16.49 -22.49 -8.36
C ASP A 255 16.99 -23.94 -8.56
N SER A 256 16.07 -24.91 -8.68
CA SER A 256 16.43 -26.32 -8.93
C SER A 256 16.70 -26.51 -10.41
N PRO A 257 17.88 -27.10 -10.80
CA PRO A 257 18.10 -27.48 -12.18
C PRO A 257 17.01 -28.48 -12.58
N ALA A 258 16.39 -28.24 -13.74
CA ALA A 258 15.43 -29.19 -14.30
C ALA A 258 16.05 -30.59 -14.26
N ALA A 259 15.40 -31.50 -13.54
CA ALA A 259 15.82 -32.92 -13.56
C ALA A 259 15.71 -33.40 -15.00
N ALA A 260 16.86 -33.64 -15.61
CA ALA A 260 17.01 -34.19 -16.95
C ALA A 260 16.54 -35.63 -17.02
#